data_e13b23c2fecc8ea0cac08fffed072734
#
_entry.id   e13b23c2fecc8ea0cac08fffed072734
#
_cell.length_a   1.000
_cell.length_b   1.000
_cell.length_c   1.000
_cell.angle_alpha   90.00
_cell.angle_beta   90.00
_cell.angle_gamma   90.00
#
_symmetry.space_group_name_H-M   'P 1'
#
loop_
_entity.id
_entity.type
_entity.pdbx_description
1 polymer ?
#
loop_
_entity_poly.entity_id
_entity_poly.type
_entity_poly.pdbx_seq_one_letter_code
_entity_poly.pdbx_strand_id
1 'polypeptide(L)'
;MKRLVLLCMLFLPLVAWAQKQYFLPTAGASDDEQQRPMIEVYLPNKPNGCAVVLCPGGAMRWLSWESDVVKMASFLNEHGIAAIGLRYHLNKEQVPQGMKMPQMVDVTHPEAFPHADANPMHYASGDSIIRLAAQDAKAAIRMVREHADEWHISKEKIGFLGFSAGGGVAIAATMSVDSMERPDFLCTNFGPSLMPVTVTQDAPPLLIMTRADHPNVAAGLVALFMEWKKAGANAEMHIYGDGNGPYELMPQTGNTTTETWSSIMVHWLKAKGFIAKK
;
A
#
# COMPACT_ATOMS: atom_id res chain seq x y z
N MET A 1 2.58 -33.47 -58.11
CA MET A 1 1.77 -32.34 -57.59
C MET A 1 2.17 -32.13 -56.16
N LYS A 2 3.00 -31.10 -55.87
CA LYS A 2 3.46 -30.72 -54.52
C LYS A 2 2.44 -29.73 -53.95
N ARG A 3 1.76 -30.09 -52.87
CA ARG A 3 0.88 -29.17 -52.12
C ARG A 3 1.71 -28.28 -51.23
N LEU A 4 1.71 -26.99 -51.52
CA LEU A 4 2.30 -25.92 -50.68
C LEU A 4 1.32 -25.63 -49.54
N VAL A 5 1.68 -25.97 -48.31
CA VAL A 5 0.91 -25.59 -47.13
C VAL A 5 1.39 -24.20 -46.69
N LEU A 6 0.56 -23.20 -46.91
CA LEU A 6 0.82 -21.81 -46.48
C LEU A 6 0.46 -21.71 -44.98
N LEU A 7 1.47 -21.67 -44.14
CA LEU A 7 1.32 -21.45 -42.67
C LEU A 7 1.11 -19.96 -42.45
N CYS A 8 -0.14 -19.49 -42.29
CA CYS A 8 -0.43 -18.15 -41.84
C CYS A 8 -0.08 -18.01 -40.36
N MET A 9 1.09 -17.45 -40.06
CA MET A 9 1.38 -16.95 -38.70
C MET A 9 0.51 -15.73 -38.44
N LEU A 10 -0.50 -15.92 -37.62
CA LEU A 10 -1.25 -14.82 -37.00
C LEU A 10 -0.33 -14.09 -36.00
N PHE A 11 0.26 -12.98 -36.42
CA PHE A 11 0.85 -12.01 -35.53
C PHE A 11 -0.29 -11.35 -34.75
N LEU A 12 -0.58 -11.86 -33.55
CA LEU A 12 -1.34 -11.07 -32.57
C LEU A 12 -0.43 -9.91 -32.14
N PRO A 13 -0.85 -8.65 -32.28
CA PRO A 13 -0.08 -7.56 -31.71
C PRO A 13 -0.06 -7.75 -30.21
N LEU A 14 1.12 -7.96 -29.64
CA LEU A 14 1.36 -7.71 -28.22
C LEU A 14 1.12 -6.22 -28.01
N VAL A 15 -0.09 -5.85 -27.60
CA VAL A 15 -0.36 -4.51 -27.08
C VAL A 15 0.37 -4.45 -25.73
N ALA A 16 1.65 -4.07 -25.77
CA ALA A 16 2.32 -3.60 -24.58
C ALA A 16 1.57 -2.34 -24.15
N TRP A 17 0.76 -2.44 -23.12
CA TRP A 17 0.15 -1.29 -22.48
C TRP A 17 1.31 -0.45 -21.95
N ALA A 18 1.57 0.68 -22.62
CA ALA A 18 2.56 1.62 -22.14
C ALA A 18 2.09 2.13 -20.77
N GLN A 19 2.77 1.70 -19.73
CA GLN A 19 2.56 2.20 -18.38
C GLN A 19 2.81 3.70 -18.40
N LYS A 20 1.77 4.47 -18.04
CA LYS A 20 1.89 5.94 -18.00
C LYS A 20 2.46 6.34 -16.65
N GLN A 21 3.52 7.14 -16.67
CA GLN A 21 4.16 7.70 -15.49
C GLN A 21 3.81 9.18 -15.37
N TYR A 22 3.55 9.64 -14.16
CA TYR A 22 3.23 11.03 -13.85
C TYR A 22 4.06 11.48 -12.64
N PHE A 23 4.87 12.52 -12.81
CA PHE A 23 5.58 13.12 -11.70
C PHE A 23 4.65 13.88 -10.77
N LEU A 24 4.87 13.74 -9.46
CA LEU A 24 4.06 14.42 -8.46
C LEU A 24 4.60 15.84 -8.21
N PRO A 25 3.72 16.85 -8.08
CA PRO A 25 4.11 18.24 -7.80
C PRO A 25 4.35 18.43 -6.31
N THR A 26 5.33 17.74 -5.74
CA THR A 26 5.63 17.78 -4.30
C THR A 26 6.92 18.52 -4.00
N ALA A 27 6.99 19.14 -2.81
CA ALA A 27 8.15 19.88 -2.36
C ALA A 27 9.35 18.94 -2.13
N GLY A 28 10.57 19.43 -2.38
CA GLY A 28 11.80 18.64 -2.19
C GLY A 28 12.05 17.58 -3.26
N ALA A 29 11.29 17.63 -4.37
CA ALA A 29 11.54 16.75 -5.50
C ALA A 29 12.98 16.92 -6.03
N SER A 30 13.66 15.78 -6.21
CA SER A 30 15.02 15.75 -6.77
C SER A 30 15.00 16.15 -8.25
N ASP A 31 16.07 16.81 -8.73
CA ASP A 31 16.29 17.02 -10.15
C ASP A 31 16.61 15.72 -10.90
N ASP A 32 17.04 14.68 -10.18
CA ASP A 32 17.24 13.34 -10.70
C ASP A 32 15.87 12.65 -10.90
N GLU A 33 15.47 12.43 -12.15
CA GLU A 33 14.21 11.80 -12.53
C GLU A 33 14.00 10.43 -11.89
N GLN A 34 15.06 9.66 -11.65
CA GLN A 34 14.96 8.34 -11.01
C GLN A 34 14.55 8.43 -9.53
N GLN A 35 14.67 9.62 -8.96
CA GLN A 35 14.42 9.88 -7.54
C GLN A 35 13.21 10.79 -7.32
N ARG A 36 12.66 11.39 -8.37
CA ARG A 36 11.47 12.24 -8.25
C ARG A 36 10.26 11.40 -7.86
N PRO A 37 9.45 11.86 -6.91
CA PRO A 37 8.16 11.25 -6.62
C PRO A 37 7.29 11.18 -7.88
N MET A 38 6.69 10.03 -8.10
CA MET A 38 5.83 9.80 -9.26
C MET A 38 4.80 8.72 -8.97
N ILE A 39 3.80 8.65 -9.81
CA ILE A 39 2.93 7.48 -9.91
C ILE A 39 3.11 6.78 -11.26
N GLU A 40 2.93 5.47 -11.24
CA GLU A 40 2.84 4.62 -12.42
C GLU A 40 1.46 3.96 -12.46
N VAL A 41 0.75 4.13 -13.57
CA VAL A 41 -0.68 3.79 -13.68
C VAL A 41 -0.85 2.47 -14.43
N TYR A 42 -1.56 1.53 -13.80
CA TYR A 42 -1.91 0.21 -14.31
C TYR A 42 -3.44 0.09 -14.35
N LEU A 43 -4.03 0.20 -15.53
CA LEU A 43 -5.47 0.15 -15.69
C LEU A 43 -5.94 -1.26 -16.09
N PRO A 44 -7.03 -1.76 -15.49
CA PRO A 44 -7.60 -3.06 -15.86
C PRO A 44 -8.36 -2.96 -17.18
N ASN A 45 -8.43 -4.07 -17.93
CA ASN A 45 -9.22 -4.14 -19.17
C ASN A 45 -10.72 -3.92 -18.94
N LYS A 46 -11.21 -4.27 -17.76
CA LYS A 46 -12.62 -4.12 -17.35
C LYS A 46 -12.68 -3.42 -15.99
N PRO A 47 -12.62 -2.09 -15.96
CA PRO A 47 -12.61 -1.34 -14.71
C PRO A 47 -13.92 -1.49 -13.95
N ASN A 48 -13.83 -1.63 -12.63
CA ASN A 48 -14.96 -1.66 -11.71
C ASN A 48 -15.15 -0.34 -10.94
N GLY A 49 -14.33 0.66 -11.26
CA GLY A 49 -14.33 1.99 -10.65
C GLY A 49 -13.50 2.11 -9.37
N CYS A 50 -12.97 1.02 -8.82
CA CYS A 50 -12.09 1.06 -7.65
C CYS A 50 -10.63 1.28 -8.07
N ALA A 51 -9.88 2.06 -7.29
CA ALA A 51 -8.44 2.24 -7.45
C ALA A 51 -7.69 2.05 -6.12
N VAL A 52 -6.50 1.46 -6.22
CA VAL A 52 -5.59 1.25 -5.09
C VAL A 52 -4.25 1.92 -5.40
N VAL A 53 -3.87 2.89 -4.58
CA VAL A 53 -2.51 3.44 -4.57
C VAL A 53 -1.63 2.49 -3.77
N LEU A 54 -0.65 1.91 -4.45
CA LEU A 54 0.31 0.95 -3.90
C LEU A 54 1.51 1.69 -3.33
N CYS A 55 1.71 1.61 -2.02
CA CYS A 55 2.85 2.16 -1.30
C CYS A 55 3.83 1.02 -0.99
N PRO A 56 4.89 0.82 -1.77
CA PRO A 56 5.80 -0.30 -1.60
C PRO A 56 6.62 -0.20 -0.31
N GLY A 57 7.04 -1.35 0.22
CA GLY A 57 7.98 -1.44 1.33
C GLY A 57 9.41 -1.09 0.93
N GLY A 58 10.34 -1.16 1.88
CA GLY A 58 11.75 -0.91 1.64
C GLY A 58 12.41 -0.04 2.71
N ALA A 59 11.91 -0.08 3.95
CA ALA A 59 12.49 0.59 5.12
C ALA A 59 12.80 2.10 4.92
N MET A 60 12.04 2.80 4.09
CA MET A 60 12.26 4.19 3.66
C MET A 60 13.59 4.42 2.91
N ARG A 61 14.27 3.36 2.43
CA ARG A 61 15.58 3.44 1.76
C ARG A 61 15.57 2.98 0.32
N TRP A 62 14.69 2.06 -0.02
CA TRP A 62 14.44 1.54 -1.38
C TRP A 62 12.95 1.27 -1.56
N LEU A 63 12.56 0.81 -2.72
CA LEU A 63 11.19 0.41 -3.02
C LEU A 63 11.19 -1.04 -3.51
N SER A 64 10.42 -1.91 -2.86
CA SER A 64 10.16 -3.29 -3.30
C SER A 64 9.21 -3.29 -4.50
N TRP A 65 9.64 -2.63 -5.60
CA TRP A 65 8.76 -2.27 -6.73
C TRP A 65 8.16 -3.48 -7.42
N GLU A 66 8.98 -4.50 -7.67
CA GLU A 66 8.52 -5.70 -8.39
C GLU A 66 7.44 -6.47 -7.62
N SER A 67 7.64 -6.72 -6.33
CA SER A 67 6.69 -7.47 -5.50
C SER A 67 5.44 -6.66 -5.16
N ASP A 68 5.63 -5.41 -4.70
CA ASP A 68 4.58 -4.64 -4.04
C ASP A 68 3.82 -3.76 -5.03
N VAL A 69 4.39 -3.53 -6.23
CA VAL A 69 3.74 -2.74 -7.28
C VAL A 69 3.42 -3.59 -8.49
N VAL A 70 4.42 -4.12 -9.22
CA VAL A 70 4.19 -4.76 -10.51
C VAL A 70 3.32 -6.01 -10.38
N LYS A 71 3.70 -6.95 -9.52
CA LYS A 71 2.92 -8.19 -9.30
C LYS A 71 1.55 -7.88 -8.70
N MET A 72 1.50 -6.92 -7.74
CA MET A 72 0.25 -6.53 -7.09
C MET A 72 -0.69 -5.83 -8.06
N ALA A 73 -0.17 -4.99 -8.97
CA ALA A 73 -0.96 -4.35 -10.01
C ALA A 73 -1.60 -5.37 -10.96
N SER A 74 -0.85 -6.40 -11.36
CA SER A 74 -1.40 -7.50 -12.16
C SER A 74 -2.57 -8.18 -11.45
N PHE A 75 -2.40 -8.56 -10.18
CA PHE A 75 -3.45 -9.16 -9.37
C PHE A 75 -4.68 -8.27 -9.23
N LEU A 76 -4.52 -6.98 -8.94
CA LEU A 76 -5.63 -6.04 -8.82
C LEU A 76 -6.37 -5.87 -10.16
N ASN A 77 -5.64 -5.77 -11.27
CA ASN A 77 -6.23 -5.63 -12.60
C ASN A 77 -7.07 -6.85 -13.01
N GLU A 78 -6.69 -8.06 -12.61
CA GLU A 78 -7.50 -9.28 -12.80
C GLU A 78 -8.87 -9.18 -12.08
N HIS A 79 -8.95 -8.38 -11.01
CA HIS A 79 -10.17 -8.10 -10.26
C HIS A 79 -10.89 -6.82 -10.73
N GLY A 80 -10.42 -6.19 -11.81
CA GLY A 80 -11.02 -4.96 -12.36
C GLY A 80 -10.69 -3.70 -11.55
N ILE A 81 -9.71 -3.76 -10.66
CA ILE A 81 -9.26 -2.66 -9.82
C ILE A 81 -8.08 -1.96 -10.48
N ALA A 82 -8.13 -0.64 -10.63
CA ALA A 82 -6.98 0.13 -11.08
C ALA A 82 -5.89 0.15 -10.01
N ALA A 83 -4.64 -0.07 -10.40
CA ALA A 83 -3.49 -0.01 -9.51
C ALA A 83 -2.59 1.16 -9.88
N ILE A 84 -2.14 1.89 -8.85
CA ILE A 84 -1.34 3.09 -8.99
C ILE A 84 -0.08 2.91 -8.14
N GLY A 85 1.03 2.54 -8.75
CA GLY A 85 2.30 2.41 -8.04
C GLY A 85 2.84 3.77 -7.64
N LEU A 86 3.17 3.95 -6.36
CA LEU A 86 3.71 5.20 -5.83
C LEU A 86 5.21 5.09 -5.56
N ARG A 87 6.01 5.92 -6.21
CA ARG A 87 7.39 6.21 -5.82
C ARG A 87 7.37 7.46 -4.95
N TYR A 88 7.65 7.28 -3.67
CA TYR A 88 7.68 8.35 -2.67
C TYR A 88 9.12 8.69 -2.25
N HIS A 89 9.31 9.82 -1.57
CA HIS A 89 10.61 10.24 -1.04
C HIS A 89 11.25 9.18 -0.14
N LEU A 90 12.53 8.89 -0.38
CA LEU A 90 13.34 7.94 0.37
C LEU A 90 14.41 8.64 1.17
N ASN A 91 14.75 8.07 2.33
CA ASN A 91 15.89 8.51 3.11
C ASN A 91 17.20 8.05 2.44
N LYS A 92 17.96 9.01 1.93
CA LYS A 92 19.25 8.79 1.24
C LYS A 92 20.45 9.00 2.15
N GLU A 93 20.23 9.48 3.37
CA GLU A 93 21.31 9.67 4.32
C GLU A 93 21.98 8.31 4.59
N GLN A 94 23.29 8.26 4.38
CA GLN A 94 24.05 7.08 4.79
C GLN A 94 24.01 6.99 6.31
N VAL A 95 23.68 5.81 6.83
CA VAL A 95 23.83 5.56 8.27
C VAL A 95 25.32 5.69 8.60
N PRO A 96 25.73 6.62 9.46
CA PRO A 96 27.13 6.75 9.84
C PRO A 96 27.67 5.40 10.33
N GLN A 97 28.85 5.04 9.84
CA GLN A 97 29.50 3.79 10.26
C GLN A 97 29.68 3.81 11.79
N GLY A 98 29.13 2.82 12.49
CA GLY A 98 29.18 2.74 13.94
C GLY A 98 28.02 3.43 14.68
N MET A 99 27.04 4.01 13.97
CA MET A 99 25.82 4.47 14.61
C MET A 99 25.08 3.27 15.22
N LYS A 100 24.94 3.28 16.55
CA LYS A 100 24.05 2.32 17.20
C LYS A 100 22.63 2.67 16.81
N MET A 101 21.93 1.73 16.15
CA MET A 101 20.49 1.85 15.96
C MET A 101 19.84 2.06 17.35
N PRO A 102 18.84 2.96 17.45
CA PRO A 102 18.07 3.05 18.69
C PRO A 102 17.63 1.65 19.11
N GLN A 103 17.71 1.35 20.39
CA GLN A 103 17.24 0.07 20.90
C GLN A 103 15.74 0.02 20.62
N MET A 104 15.36 -0.78 19.62
CA MET A 104 13.95 -0.96 19.27
C MET A 104 13.28 -1.72 20.40
N VAL A 105 12.13 -1.24 20.84
CA VAL A 105 11.32 -1.98 21.81
C VAL A 105 10.91 -3.29 21.14
N ASP A 106 11.23 -4.41 21.77
CA ASP A 106 10.75 -5.69 21.28
C ASP A 106 9.25 -5.81 21.57
N VAL A 107 8.45 -5.60 20.54
CA VAL A 107 6.98 -5.67 20.59
C VAL A 107 6.46 -7.01 20.07
N THR A 108 7.32 -8.02 19.98
CA THR A 108 6.91 -9.38 19.60
C THR A 108 6.46 -10.21 20.80
N HIS A 109 6.92 -9.87 21.99
CA HIS A 109 6.54 -10.57 23.22
C HIS A 109 5.09 -10.30 23.61
N PRO A 110 4.32 -11.33 24.05
CA PRO A 110 2.91 -11.17 24.43
C PRO A 110 2.66 -10.05 25.44
N GLU A 111 3.57 -9.85 26.38
CA GLU A 111 3.50 -8.79 27.40
C GLU A 111 3.66 -7.39 26.85
N ALA A 112 4.23 -7.22 25.65
CA ALA A 112 4.37 -5.93 25.00
C ALA A 112 3.06 -5.45 24.35
N PHE A 113 2.15 -6.36 23.96
CA PHE A 113 0.92 -6.01 23.24
C PHE A 113 0.01 -5.01 23.97
N PRO A 114 -0.22 -5.13 25.31
CA PRO A 114 -1.04 -4.16 26.03
C PRO A 114 -0.42 -2.75 26.14
N HIS A 115 0.88 -2.63 25.93
CA HIS A 115 1.65 -1.41 26.12
C HIS A 115 2.21 -0.85 24.80
N ALA A 116 1.89 -1.48 23.69
CA ALA A 116 2.38 -1.04 22.39
C ALA A 116 1.76 0.30 21.96
N ASP A 117 2.55 1.07 21.22
CA ASP A 117 2.13 2.29 20.54
C ASP A 117 1.87 1.97 19.05
N ALA A 118 0.91 2.66 18.43
CA ALA A 118 0.67 2.55 16.99
C ALA A 118 1.90 2.96 16.15
N ASN A 119 2.78 3.80 16.71
CA ASN A 119 4.09 4.17 16.20
C ASN A 119 5.20 3.45 17.00
N PRO A 120 5.41 2.14 16.82
CA PRO A 120 6.27 1.33 17.69
C PRO A 120 7.75 1.70 17.61
N MET A 121 8.13 2.48 16.58
CA MET A 121 9.51 2.97 16.39
C MET A 121 9.71 4.33 17.05
N HIS A 122 8.68 4.90 17.64
CA HIS A 122 8.70 6.22 18.29
C HIS A 122 9.27 7.35 17.42
N TYR A 123 9.06 7.28 16.09
CA TYR A 123 9.41 8.38 15.20
C TYR A 123 8.67 9.65 15.60
N ALA A 124 9.39 10.75 15.63
CA ALA A 124 8.80 12.04 15.93
C ALA A 124 7.89 12.53 14.78
N SER A 125 6.83 13.25 15.12
CA SER A 125 5.94 13.86 14.11
C SER A 125 6.65 14.85 13.17
N GLY A 126 7.87 15.26 13.52
CA GLY A 126 8.71 16.16 12.74
C GLY A 126 9.72 15.47 11.81
N ASP A 127 9.74 14.13 11.72
CA ASP A 127 10.64 13.47 10.78
C ASP A 127 10.35 13.93 9.35
N SER A 128 11.36 14.58 8.74
CA SER A 128 11.19 15.27 7.46
C SER A 128 10.90 14.31 6.31
N ILE A 129 11.52 13.12 6.32
CA ILE A 129 11.37 12.17 5.22
C ILE A 129 10.00 11.49 5.24
N ILE A 130 9.49 11.13 6.42
CA ILE A 130 8.16 10.53 6.55
C ILE A 130 7.10 11.54 6.14
N ARG A 131 7.27 12.80 6.52
CA ARG A 131 6.36 13.89 6.14
C ARG A 131 6.37 14.12 4.62
N LEU A 132 7.55 14.13 3.97
CA LEU A 132 7.65 14.27 2.52
C LEU A 132 7.00 13.08 1.80
N ALA A 133 7.28 11.86 2.23
CA ALA A 133 6.66 10.66 1.65
C ALA A 133 5.14 10.65 1.83
N ALA A 134 4.63 11.14 2.96
CA ALA A 134 3.19 11.30 3.18
C ALA A 134 2.58 12.37 2.26
N GLN A 135 3.30 13.46 1.98
CA GLN A 135 2.87 14.47 0.99
C GLN A 135 2.81 13.87 -0.43
N ASP A 136 3.76 13.02 -0.79
CA ASP A 136 3.72 12.31 -2.08
C ASP A 136 2.50 11.41 -2.19
N ALA A 137 2.20 10.66 -1.12
CA ALA A 137 1.02 9.78 -1.10
C ALA A 137 -0.30 10.57 -1.18
N LYS A 138 -0.38 11.72 -0.51
CA LYS A 138 -1.51 12.65 -0.62
C LYS A 138 -1.65 13.19 -2.04
N ALA A 139 -0.55 13.64 -2.64
CA ALA A 139 -0.53 14.12 -4.02
C ALA A 139 -0.94 13.02 -5.01
N ALA A 140 -0.58 11.76 -4.75
CA ALA A 140 -1.01 10.62 -5.56
C ALA A 140 -2.53 10.44 -5.50
N ILE A 141 -3.17 10.46 -4.31
CA ILE A 141 -4.63 10.38 -4.17
C ILE A 141 -5.30 11.54 -4.93
N ARG A 142 -4.81 12.77 -4.76
CA ARG A 142 -5.33 13.95 -5.46
C ARG A 142 -5.25 13.75 -6.97
N MET A 143 -4.10 13.35 -7.50
CA MET A 143 -3.89 13.14 -8.94
C MET A 143 -4.82 12.05 -9.49
N VAL A 144 -5.02 10.94 -8.75
CA VAL A 144 -5.97 9.89 -9.14
C VAL A 144 -7.40 10.45 -9.21
N ARG A 145 -7.82 11.27 -8.25
CA ARG A 145 -9.14 11.92 -8.26
C ARG A 145 -9.31 12.90 -9.43
N GLU A 146 -8.27 13.65 -9.78
CA GLU A 146 -8.27 14.59 -10.91
C GLU A 146 -8.39 13.87 -12.26
N HIS A 147 -7.79 12.67 -12.40
CA HIS A 147 -7.85 11.86 -13.60
C HIS A 147 -8.93 10.75 -13.57
N ALA A 148 -9.79 10.75 -12.56
CA ALA A 148 -10.74 9.66 -12.32
C ALA A 148 -11.63 9.36 -13.55
N ASP A 149 -12.14 10.37 -14.22
CA ASP A 149 -12.98 10.20 -15.39
C ASP A 149 -12.19 9.59 -16.57
N GLU A 150 -10.94 10.04 -16.81
CA GLU A 150 -10.06 9.51 -17.86
C GLU A 150 -9.71 8.03 -17.60
N TRP A 151 -9.51 7.66 -16.35
CA TRP A 151 -9.06 6.31 -15.95
C TRP A 151 -10.22 5.38 -15.57
N HIS A 152 -11.46 5.83 -15.73
CA HIS A 152 -12.68 5.10 -15.36
C HIS A 152 -12.70 4.67 -13.87
N ILE A 153 -12.29 5.58 -13.00
CA ILE A 153 -12.24 5.45 -11.55
C ILE A 153 -13.36 6.26 -10.91
N SER A 154 -14.01 5.75 -9.88
CA SER A 154 -14.94 6.51 -9.03
C SER A 154 -14.15 7.30 -7.99
N LYS A 155 -14.43 8.60 -7.87
CA LYS A 155 -13.71 9.51 -6.95
C LYS A 155 -13.86 9.12 -5.48
N GLU A 156 -14.87 8.32 -5.14
CA GLU A 156 -15.20 7.83 -3.79
C GLU A 156 -14.74 6.37 -3.57
N LYS A 157 -13.86 5.83 -4.43
CA LYS A 157 -13.39 4.44 -4.35
C LYS A 157 -11.87 4.34 -4.55
N ILE A 158 -11.14 5.29 -3.98
CA ILE A 158 -9.69 5.38 -4.09
C ILE A 158 -9.07 5.19 -2.71
N GLY A 159 -8.26 4.15 -2.54
CA GLY A 159 -7.63 3.88 -1.25
C GLY A 159 -6.17 3.50 -1.37
N PHE A 160 -5.56 3.21 -0.23
CA PHE A 160 -4.18 2.74 -0.14
C PHE A 160 -4.09 1.24 0.12
N LEU A 161 -3.05 0.62 -0.42
CA LEU A 161 -2.45 -0.60 0.10
C LEU A 161 -0.95 -0.33 0.31
N GLY A 162 -0.51 -0.35 1.57
CA GLY A 162 0.89 -0.15 1.92
C GLY A 162 1.55 -1.40 2.49
N PHE A 163 2.82 -1.60 2.16
CA PHE A 163 3.63 -2.73 2.65
C PHE A 163 4.76 -2.20 3.53
N SER A 164 4.95 -2.72 4.74
CA SER A 164 6.04 -2.32 5.63
C SER A 164 6.13 -0.78 5.79
N ALA A 165 7.27 -0.17 5.48
CA ALA A 165 7.43 1.29 5.50
C ALA A 165 6.38 2.03 4.65
N GLY A 166 5.98 1.48 3.49
CA GLY A 166 4.90 2.01 2.66
C GLY A 166 3.54 2.01 3.37
N GLY A 167 3.29 1.05 4.27
CA GLY A 167 2.12 1.06 5.15
C GLY A 167 2.13 2.28 6.08
N GLY A 168 3.29 2.58 6.67
CA GLY A 168 3.46 3.79 7.49
C GLY A 168 3.24 5.08 6.71
N VAL A 169 3.72 5.14 5.46
CA VAL A 169 3.47 6.29 4.55
C VAL A 169 1.97 6.43 4.26
N ALA A 170 1.29 5.34 3.94
CA ALA A 170 -0.15 5.33 3.68
C ALA A 170 -0.96 5.77 4.92
N ILE A 171 -0.60 5.30 6.13
CA ILE A 171 -1.21 5.72 7.39
C ILE A 171 -1.03 7.23 7.59
N ALA A 172 0.20 7.73 7.43
CA ALA A 172 0.49 9.16 7.60
C ALA A 172 -0.30 10.04 6.62
N ALA A 173 -0.45 9.61 5.36
CA ALA A 173 -1.25 10.31 4.37
C ALA A 173 -2.75 10.29 4.70
N THR A 174 -3.24 9.19 5.30
CA THR A 174 -4.65 9.04 5.71
C THR A 174 -5.07 10.05 6.77
N MET A 175 -4.13 10.59 7.56
CA MET A 175 -4.41 11.61 8.56
C MET A 175 -4.69 13.02 7.96
N SER A 176 -4.79 13.14 6.62
CA SER A 176 -5.12 14.41 5.97
C SER A 176 -6.56 14.85 6.29
N VAL A 177 -6.74 16.14 6.50
CA VAL A 177 -8.06 16.77 6.63
C VAL A 177 -8.65 17.20 5.29
N ASP A 178 -7.82 17.29 4.24
CA ASP A 178 -8.26 17.62 2.88
C ASP A 178 -8.92 16.38 2.23
N SER A 179 -10.19 16.49 1.87
CA SER A 179 -10.95 15.42 1.24
C SER A 179 -10.39 14.99 -0.13
N MET A 180 -9.68 15.88 -0.83
CA MET A 180 -9.04 15.54 -2.11
C MET A 180 -7.81 14.66 -1.95
N GLU A 181 -7.19 14.68 -0.77
CA GLU A 181 -5.97 13.93 -0.44
C GLU A 181 -6.25 12.70 0.42
N ARG A 182 -7.40 12.66 1.09
CA ARG A 182 -7.76 11.58 2.01
C ARG A 182 -8.26 10.37 1.25
N PRO A 183 -7.78 9.15 1.53
CA PRO A 183 -8.27 7.95 0.88
C PRO A 183 -9.67 7.58 1.38
N ASP A 184 -10.40 6.79 0.58
CA ASP A 184 -11.72 6.27 0.94
C ASP A 184 -11.61 4.96 1.74
N PHE A 185 -10.45 4.30 1.69
CA PHE A 185 -10.10 3.13 2.51
C PHE A 185 -8.58 3.01 2.68
N LEU A 186 -8.16 2.31 3.72
CA LEU A 186 -6.76 2.03 4.03
C LEU A 186 -6.55 0.54 4.26
N CYS A 187 -5.63 -0.06 3.50
CA CYS A 187 -5.10 -1.39 3.76
C CYS A 187 -3.61 -1.27 4.11
N THR A 188 -3.17 -1.97 5.15
CA THR A 188 -1.75 -2.06 5.50
C THR A 188 -1.34 -3.50 5.79
N ASN A 189 -0.30 -3.94 5.09
CA ASN A 189 0.34 -5.22 5.29
C ASN A 189 1.64 -5.01 6.08
N PHE A 190 1.70 -5.54 7.30
CA PHE A 190 2.85 -5.43 8.22
C PHE A 190 3.53 -4.05 8.25
N GLY A 191 2.77 -2.99 8.02
CA GLY A 191 3.25 -1.60 8.06
C GLY A 191 2.63 -0.83 9.20
N PRO A 192 3.30 -0.70 10.37
CA PRO A 192 2.81 0.11 11.47
C PRO A 192 2.96 1.60 11.14
N SER A 193 2.38 2.47 11.95
CA SER A 193 2.60 3.89 11.78
C SER A 193 4.08 4.26 11.99
N LEU A 194 4.56 5.21 11.19
CA LEU A 194 5.88 5.82 11.30
C LEU A 194 5.81 7.24 11.92
N MET A 195 4.66 7.61 12.50
CA MET A 195 4.46 8.86 13.20
C MET A 195 3.31 8.71 14.20
N PRO A 196 3.17 9.61 15.18
CA PRO A 196 2.02 9.61 16.09
C PRO A 196 0.71 9.64 15.31
N VAL A 197 -0.27 8.86 15.77
CA VAL A 197 -1.57 8.70 15.12
C VAL A 197 -2.65 9.39 15.95
N THR A 198 -3.49 10.18 15.29
CA THR A 198 -4.71 10.74 15.89
C THR A 198 -5.88 10.39 14.96
N VAL A 199 -6.70 9.45 15.39
CA VAL A 199 -7.81 8.93 14.58
C VAL A 199 -9.09 9.67 14.95
N THR A 200 -9.83 10.12 13.95
CA THR A 200 -11.15 10.74 14.09
C THR A 200 -12.26 9.74 13.73
N GLN A 201 -13.48 10.00 14.18
CA GLN A 201 -14.62 9.10 13.94
C GLN A 201 -14.92 8.89 12.44
N ASP A 202 -14.58 9.87 11.62
CA ASP A 202 -14.76 9.85 10.18
C ASP A 202 -13.54 9.25 9.42
N ALA A 203 -12.60 8.64 10.15
CA ALA A 203 -11.48 7.93 9.53
C ALA A 203 -11.97 6.84 8.56
N PRO A 204 -11.31 6.66 7.41
CA PRO A 204 -11.70 5.65 6.45
C PRO A 204 -11.64 4.24 7.06
N PRO A 205 -12.41 3.27 6.55
CA PRO A 205 -12.30 1.89 6.98
C PRO A 205 -10.88 1.36 6.78
N LEU A 206 -10.40 0.63 7.79
CA LEU A 206 -9.04 0.10 7.87
C LEU A 206 -9.05 -1.42 7.78
N LEU A 207 -8.17 -1.98 6.94
CA LEU A 207 -7.83 -3.40 6.93
C LEU A 207 -6.34 -3.56 7.27
N ILE A 208 -6.05 -4.36 8.30
CA ILE A 208 -4.68 -4.69 8.71
C ILE A 208 -4.43 -6.17 8.50
N MET A 209 -3.27 -6.49 7.93
CA MET A 209 -2.79 -7.86 7.79
C MET A 209 -1.33 -7.97 8.24
N THR A 210 -1.03 -8.91 9.11
CA THR A 210 0.34 -9.11 9.63
C THR A 210 0.58 -10.53 10.07
N ARG A 211 1.85 -10.89 10.25
CA ARG A 211 2.28 -12.10 10.95
C ARG A 211 2.31 -11.85 12.44
N ALA A 212 1.93 -12.84 13.24
CA ALA A 212 1.85 -12.72 14.71
C ALA A 212 3.20 -12.37 15.36
N ASP A 213 4.26 -12.96 14.84
CA ASP A 213 5.63 -12.83 15.35
C ASP A 213 6.51 -11.88 14.52
N HIS A 214 5.90 -10.93 13.79
CA HIS A 214 6.69 -9.94 13.05
C HIS A 214 7.37 -8.97 14.03
N PRO A 215 8.72 -8.93 14.06
CA PRO A 215 9.46 -8.09 15.00
C PRO A 215 9.04 -6.61 14.93
N ASN A 216 8.79 -6.01 16.08
CA ASN A 216 8.45 -4.59 16.25
C ASN A 216 7.22 -4.09 15.48
N VAL A 217 6.42 -4.98 14.90
CA VAL A 217 5.31 -4.62 14.02
C VAL A 217 3.97 -5.12 14.53
N ALA A 218 3.86 -6.39 14.93
CA ALA A 218 2.57 -7.01 15.25
C ALA A 218 1.84 -6.26 16.37
N ALA A 219 2.52 -5.97 17.49
CA ALA A 219 1.92 -5.24 18.61
C ALA A 219 1.57 -3.79 18.24
N GLY A 220 2.42 -3.12 17.47
CA GLY A 220 2.13 -1.76 16.96
C GLY A 220 0.91 -1.72 16.07
N LEU A 221 0.67 -2.75 15.26
CA LEU A 221 -0.53 -2.86 14.43
C LEU A 221 -1.80 -3.17 15.24
N VAL A 222 -1.67 -3.96 16.33
CA VAL A 222 -2.78 -4.13 17.29
C VAL A 222 -3.12 -2.79 17.93
N ALA A 223 -2.12 -2.01 18.35
CA ALA A 223 -2.35 -0.67 18.86
C ALA A 223 -3.02 0.24 17.84
N LEU A 224 -2.60 0.22 16.57
CA LEU A 224 -3.23 0.96 15.49
C LEU A 224 -4.71 0.58 15.31
N PHE A 225 -5.01 -0.72 15.30
CA PHE A 225 -6.39 -1.20 15.28
C PHE A 225 -7.21 -0.62 16.44
N MET A 226 -6.65 -0.63 17.65
CA MET A 226 -7.32 -0.09 18.84
C MET A 226 -7.56 1.42 18.74
N GLU A 227 -6.66 2.20 18.13
CA GLU A 227 -6.90 3.63 17.90
C GLU A 227 -8.12 3.88 16.98
N TRP A 228 -8.27 3.10 15.88
CA TRP A 228 -9.48 3.14 15.05
C TRP A 228 -10.74 2.79 15.85
N LYS A 229 -10.68 1.72 16.65
CA LYS A 229 -11.83 1.28 17.45
C LYS A 229 -12.20 2.29 18.54
N LYS A 230 -11.24 2.92 19.22
CA LYS A 230 -11.49 3.99 20.19
C LYS A 230 -12.17 5.21 19.55
N ALA A 231 -11.82 5.55 18.32
CA ALA A 231 -12.44 6.63 17.56
C ALA A 231 -13.86 6.30 17.05
N GLY A 232 -14.32 5.04 17.18
CA GLY A 232 -15.59 4.58 16.63
C GLY A 232 -15.54 4.30 15.12
N ALA A 233 -14.37 4.34 14.51
CA ALA A 233 -14.16 4.07 13.10
C ALA A 233 -14.16 2.55 12.80
N ASN A 234 -14.40 2.19 11.52
CA ASN A 234 -14.43 0.80 11.09
C ASN A 234 -13.00 0.27 10.91
N ALA A 235 -12.68 -0.84 11.57
CA ALA A 235 -11.40 -1.53 11.39
C ALA A 235 -11.58 -3.05 11.44
N GLU A 236 -10.79 -3.73 10.64
CA GLU A 236 -10.68 -5.19 10.58
C GLU A 236 -9.20 -5.56 10.57
N MET A 237 -8.84 -6.66 11.27
CA MET A 237 -7.46 -7.10 11.39
C MET A 237 -7.35 -8.61 11.28
N HIS A 238 -6.36 -9.07 10.49
CA HIS A 238 -5.97 -10.47 10.37
C HIS A 238 -4.54 -10.65 10.83
N ILE A 239 -4.33 -11.53 11.81
CA ILE A 239 -3.02 -11.89 12.34
C ILE A 239 -2.79 -13.35 12.01
N TYR A 240 -1.82 -13.63 11.17
CA TYR A 240 -1.48 -14.99 10.73
C TYR A 240 -0.45 -15.61 11.68
N GLY A 241 -0.74 -16.81 12.15
CA GLY A 241 0.15 -17.57 13.04
C GLY A 241 1.14 -18.45 12.29
N ASP A 242 1.01 -18.55 10.97
CA ASP A 242 1.84 -19.42 10.13
C ASP A 242 2.36 -18.71 8.87
N GLY A 243 3.28 -19.36 8.17
CA GLY A 243 3.90 -18.83 6.96
C GLY A 243 4.80 -17.63 7.20
N ASN A 244 5.23 -17.00 6.11
CA ASN A 244 6.16 -15.87 6.16
C ASN A 244 5.46 -14.51 6.37
N GLY A 245 4.12 -14.48 6.46
CA GLY A 245 3.35 -13.26 6.52
C GLY A 245 2.94 -12.72 5.13
N PRO A 246 2.09 -11.69 5.07
CA PRO A 246 1.54 -11.16 3.81
C PRO A 246 2.54 -10.25 3.07
N TYR A 247 3.77 -10.72 2.85
CA TYR A 247 4.85 -9.94 2.23
C TYR A 247 4.71 -9.81 0.71
N GLU A 248 4.20 -10.84 0.06
CA GLU A 248 4.01 -10.88 -1.39
C GLU A 248 2.79 -11.73 -1.75
N LEU A 249 2.41 -11.69 -3.02
CA LEU A 249 1.39 -12.60 -3.55
C LEU A 249 1.95 -14.03 -3.55
N MET A 250 1.21 -14.93 -2.93
CA MET A 250 1.60 -16.33 -2.79
C MET A 250 0.70 -17.24 -3.60
N PRO A 251 1.23 -18.36 -4.13
CA PRO A 251 0.40 -19.41 -4.69
C PRO A 251 -0.62 -19.93 -3.65
N GLN A 252 -1.83 -20.22 -4.09
CA GLN A 252 -2.88 -20.78 -3.23
C GLN A 252 -2.69 -22.28 -3.13
N THR A 253 -1.73 -22.71 -2.32
CA THR A 253 -1.38 -24.14 -2.15
C THR A 253 -2.19 -24.82 -1.05
N GLY A 254 -2.80 -24.03 -0.16
CA GLY A 254 -3.51 -24.52 1.02
C GLY A 254 -2.58 -24.96 2.16
N ASN A 255 -1.30 -24.66 2.06
CA ASN A 255 -0.31 -25.08 3.07
C ASN A 255 -0.26 -24.13 4.27
N THR A 256 -0.62 -22.84 4.07
CA THR A 256 -0.64 -21.84 5.14
C THR A 256 -1.86 -20.94 5.03
N THR A 257 -2.34 -20.42 6.16
CA THR A 257 -3.45 -19.47 6.19
C THR A 257 -3.07 -18.12 5.61
N THR A 258 -1.78 -17.74 5.67
CA THR A 258 -1.26 -16.48 5.13
C THR A 258 -1.48 -16.36 3.62
N GLU A 259 -1.53 -17.46 2.87
CA GLU A 259 -1.81 -17.44 1.43
C GLU A 259 -3.14 -16.75 1.07
N THR A 260 -4.07 -16.71 2.01
CA THR A 260 -5.42 -16.17 1.78
C THR A 260 -5.50 -14.64 1.83
N TRP A 261 -4.44 -13.94 2.24
CA TRP A 261 -4.48 -12.50 2.54
C TRP A 261 -5.00 -11.64 1.38
N SER A 262 -4.56 -11.91 0.16
CA SER A 262 -4.96 -11.12 -1.02
C SER A 262 -6.43 -11.33 -1.38
N SER A 263 -6.92 -12.56 -1.26
CA SER A 263 -8.34 -12.87 -1.46
C SER A 263 -9.22 -12.27 -0.35
N ILE A 264 -8.75 -12.25 0.89
CA ILE A 264 -9.41 -11.56 2.01
C ILE A 264 -9.56 -10.08 1.70
N MET A 265 -8.50 -9.41 1.22
CA MET A 265 -8.57 -8.01 0.83
C MET A 265 -9.64 -7.77 -0.25
N VAL A 266 -9.71 -8.59 -1.29
CA VAL A 266 -10.73 -8.47 -2.34
C VAL A 266 -12.14 -8.68 -1.77
N HIS A 267 -12.35 -9.67 -0.88
CA HIS A 267 -13.62 -9.87 -0.21
C HIS A 267 -14.00 -8.69 0.70
N TRP A 268 -13.05 -8.13 1.41
CA TRP A 268 -13.26 -6.96 2.24
C TRP A 268 -13.68 -5.74 1.41
N LEU A 269 -13.00 -5.47 0.29
CA LEU A 269 -13.39 -4.38 -0.63
C LEU A 269 -14.84 -4.57 -1.14
N LYS A 270 -15.25 -5.82 -1.44
CA LYS A 270 -16.66 -6.14 -1.79
C LYS A 270 -17.62 -5.87 -0.64
N ALA A 271 -17.28 -6.33 0.55
CA ALA A 271 -18.11 -6.17 1.74
C ALA A 271 -18.32 -4.69 2.11
N LYS A 272 -17.32 -3.85 1.88
CA LYS A 272 -17.38 -2.40 2.09
C LYS A 272 -18.04 -1.64 0.93
N GLY A 273 -18.34 -2.29 -0.20
CA GLY A 273 -19.00 -1.66 -1.36
C GLY A 273 -18.08 -0.91 -2.31
N PHE A 274 -16.75 -1.05 -2.16
CA PHE A 274 -15.78 -0.43 -3.08
C PHE A 274 -15.78 -1.13 -4.44
N ILE A 275 -16.04 -2.43 -4.48
CA ILE A 275 -16.23 -3.19 -5.72
C ILE A 275 -17.58 -3.91 -5.70
N ALA A 276 -18.15 -4.20 -6.87
CA ALA A 276 -19.47 -4.80 -6.98
C ALA A 276 -19.51 -6.20 -6.32
N LYS A 277 -20.60 -6.49 -5.63
CA LYS A 277 -20.95 -7.85 -5.23
C LYS A 277 -21.39 -8.60 -6.50
N LYS A 278 -20.71 -9.71 -6.79
CA LYS A 278 -21.18 -10.60 -7.87
C LYS A 278 -22.47 -11.29 -7.45
#